data_131a4cb805d94aaa6a1a098d0a118f38
#
_entry.id   131a4cb805d94aaa6a1a098d0a118f38
#
_cell.length_a   1.000
_cell.length_b   1.000
_cell.length_c   1.000
_cell.angle_alpha   90.00
_cell.angle_beta   90.00
_cell.angle_gamma   90.00
#
_symmetry.space_group_name_H-M   'P 1'
#
loop_
_entity.id
_entity.type
_entity.pdbx_description
1 polymer ?
#
loop_
_entity_poly.entity_id
_entity_poly.type
_entity_poly.pdbx_seq_one_letter_code
_entity_poly.pdbx_strand_id
1 'polypeptide(L)'
;MRHLPLTALCTVTLLAACSHSAPTVPQASTSTAPYAARPELQDAGSQTILRQYANDPGLIAALQEAYGERSSSVTLPKVPAISGLDLASDRIAYVKRTGWGTVGNYTAQYAAYATSSTLPYPGLDWTRDGCSAPDGLGLGYREDFRPACNVHDFAYRNLKVYERTDANRATSDSAFYTNMKSICATKSWYARPACYAAAYAYYEGVRIGGGSSF
;
A
#
# COMPACT_ATOMS: atom_id res chain seq x y z
N MET A 1 -93.49 -19.74 11.55
CA MET A 1 -92.10 -20.04 11.73
C MET A 1 -91.34 -19.59 10.47
N ARG A 2 -90.65 -18.46 10.54
CA ARG A 2 -89.98 -17.86 9.36
C ARG A 2 -88.51 -17.75 9.70
N HIS A 3 -87.70 -18.46 8.95
CA HIS A 3 -86.25 -18.40 9.03
C HIS A 3 -85.72 -17.19 8.24
N LEU A 4 -84.96 -16.32 8.89
CA LEU A 4 -84.14 -15.26 8.27
C LEU A 4 -82.72 -15.79 8.00
N PRO A 5 -82.12 -15.55 6.82
CA PRO A 5 -80.72 -15.85 6.59
C PRO A 5 -79.83 -14.70 7.05
N LEU A 6 -78.75 -15.04 7.77
CA LEU A 6 -77.69 -14.17 8.21
C LEU A 6 -76.70 -13.93 7.04
N THR A 7 -76.62 -12.69 6.55
CA THR A 7 -75.63 -12.28 5.55
C THR A 7 -74.33 -11.91 6.27
N ALA A 8 -73.28 -12.69 6.00
CA ALA A 8 -71.95 -12.40 6.49
C ALA A 8 -71.24 -11.36 5.58
N LEU A 9 -70.93 -10.20 6.12
CA LEU A 9 -70.14 -9.16 5.45
C LEU A 9 -68.66 -9.49 5.59
N CYS A 10 -68.00 -9.89 4.48
CA CYS A 10 -66.55 -10.06 4.41
C CYS A 10 -65.88 -8.68 4.21
N THR A 11 -65.26 -8.14 5.23
CA THR A 11 -64.38 -6.95 5.10
C THR A 11 -63.01 -7.38 4.66
N VAL A 12 -62.63 -7.00 3.43
CA VAL A 12 -61.30 -7.16 2.87
C VAL A 12 -60.43 -6.01 3.36
N THR A 13 -59.51 -6.28 4.30
CA THR A 13 -58.47 -5.35 4.72
C THR A 13 -57.30 -5.44 3.73
N LEU A 14 -57.12 -4.38 2.91
CA LEU A 14 -55.88 -4.21 2.10
C LEU A 14 -54.72 -3.87 3.08
N LEU A 15 -53.84 -4.81 3.24
CA LEU A 15 -52.47 -4.59 3.81
C LEU A 15 -51.61 -3.96 2.73
N ALA A 16 -51.38 -2.64 2.82
CA ALA A 16 -50.35 -1.96 2.05
C ALA A 16 -48.97 -2.39 2.57
N ALA A 17 -48.31 -3.29 1.85
CA ALA A 17 -46.92 -3.65 2.11
C ALA A 17 -46.03 -2.48 1.69
N CYS A 18 -45.54 -1.69 2.68
CA CYS A 18 -44.45 -0.75 2.47
C CYS A 18 -43.17 -1.55 2.21
N SER A 19 -42.81 -1.73 0.95
CA SER A 19 -41.50 -2.26 0.56
C SER A 19 -40.44 -1.24 0.92
N HIS A 20 -39.83 -1.39 2.11
CA HIS A 20 -38.60 -0.69 2.45
C HIS A 20 -37.48 -1.33 1.62
N SER A 21 -37.09 -0.69 0.53
CA SER A 21 -35.84 -1.03 -0.16
C SER A 21 -34.70 -0.76 0.83
N ALA A 22 -34.07 -1.83 1.31
CA ALA A 22 -32.86 -1.71 2.10
C ALA A 22 -31.82 -0.91 1.31
N PRO A 23 -31.06 0.01 1.94
CA PRO A 23 -29.99 0.72 1.27
C PRO A 23 -29.02 -0.30 0.68
N THR A 24 -28.86 -0.29 -0.64
CA THR A 24 -27.87 -1.10 -1.34
C THR A 24 -26.50 -0.62 -0.89
N VAL A 25 -25.83 -1.40 -0.06
CA VAL A 25 -24.42 -1.19 0.25
C VAL A 25 -23.67 -1.26 -1.08
N PRO A 26 -22.87 -0.23 -1.44
CA PRO A 26 -22.11 -0.26 -2.68
C PRO A 26 -21.23 -1.51 -2.68
N GLN A 27 -21.44 -2.38 -3.64
CA GLN A 27 -20.64 -3.59 -3.81
C GLN A 27 -19.24 -3.16 -4.18
N ALA A 28 -18.23 -3.54 -3.38
CA ALA A 28 -16.85 -3.20 -3.65
C ALA A 28 -16.45 -3.68 -5.05
N SER A 29 -15.88 -2.80 -5.86
CA SER A 29 -15.42 -3.15 -7.22
C SER A 29 -14.41 -4.29 -7.15
N THR A 30 -14.62 -5.31 -7.99
CA THR A 30 -13.71 -6.46 -8.13
C THR A 30 -12.82 -6.33 -9.37
N SER A 31 -12.80 -5.16 -10.02
CA SER A 31 -12.07 -4.89 -11.26
C SER A 31 -11.62 -3.43 -11.31
N THR A 32 -10.55 -3.17 -12.07
CA THR A 32 -10.05 -1.82 -12.36
C THR A 32 -10.86 -1.09 -13.44
N ALA A 33 -11.81 -1.77 -14.09
CA ALA A 33 -12.61 -1.20 -15.19
C ALA A 33 -13.28 0.16 -14.86
N PRO A 34 -13.85 0.39 -13.67
CA PRO A 34 -14.43 1.69 -13.30
C PRO A 34 -13.41 2.84 -13.29
N TYR A 35 -12.13 2.54 -13.08
CA TYR A 35 -11.07 3.53 -13.02
C TYR A 35 -10.45 3.82 -14.38
N ALA A 36 -10.56 2.90 -15.35
CA ALA A 36 -9.93 3.03 -16.66
C ALA A 36 -10.46 4.23 -17.48
N ALA A 37 -11.66 4.72 -17.19
CA ALA A 37 -12.25 5.90 -17.85
C ALA A 37 -11.96 7.21 -17.11
N ARG A 38 -11.33 7.19 -15.95
CA ARG A 38 -11.06 8.38 -15.13
C ARG A 38 -10.03 9.29 -15.81
N PRO A 39 -10.28 10.61 -15.92
CA PRO A 39 -9.38 11.56 -16.62
C PRO A 39 -7.96 11.55 -16.09
N GLU A 40 -7.78 11.41 -14.78
CA GLU A 40 -6.50 11.40 -14.07
C GLU A 40 -5.66 10.13 -14.28
N LEU A 41 -6.21 9.11 -14.94
CA LEU A 41 -5.56 7.83 -15.25
C LEU A 41 -5.41 7.59 -16.76
N GLN A 42 -5.56 8.63 -17.60
CA GLN A 42 -5.48 8.49 -19.06
C GLN A 42 -4.06 8.48 -19.61
N ASP A 43 -3.04 8.73 -18.82
CA ASP A 43 -1.65 8.60 -19.27
C ASP A 43 -1.29 7.14 -19.61
N ALA A 44 -0.35 6.97 -20.55
CA ALA A 44 0.03 5.65 -21.07
C ALA A 44 0.52 4.69 -19.97
N GLY A 45 1.21 5.21 -18.95
CA GLY A 45 1.71 4.43 -17.82
C GLY A 45 0.57 3.90 -16.97
N SER A 46 -0.34 4.76 -16.52
CA SER A 46 -1.51 4.37 -15.73
C SER A 46 -2.37 3.35 -16.48
N GLN A 47 -2.63 3.58 -17.77
CA GLN A 47 -3.39 2.65 -18.59
C GLN A 47 -2.70 1.27 -18.73
N THR A 48 -1.37 1.24 -18.77
CA THR A 48 -0.61 -0.01 -18.80
C THR A 48 -0.75 -0.79 -17.50
N ILE A 49 -0.64 -0.11 -16.34
CA ILE A 49 -0.85 -0.73 -15.02
C ILE A 49 -2.27 -1.27 -14.90
N LEU A 50 -3.27 -0.48 -15.25
CA LEU A 50 -4.68 -0.88 -15.18
C LEU A 50 -4.97 -2.14 -15.99
N ARG A 51 -4.33 -2.30 -17.16
CA ARG A 51 -4.45 -3.52 -17.97
C ARG A 51 -3.68 -4.69 -17.36
N GLN A 52 -2.45 -4.47 -16.93
CA GLN A 52 -1.59 -5.52 -16.38
C GLN A 52 -2.16 -6.13 -15.10
N TYR A 53 -2.78 -5.32 -14.27
CA TYR A 53 -3.34 -5.71 -12.97
C TYR A 53 -4.88 -5.56 -12.92
N ALA A 54 -5.57 -5.82 -14.03
CA ALA A 54 -6.99 -5.49 -14.23
C ALA A 54 -7.94 -6.02 -13.16
N ASN A 55 -7.67 -7.20 -12.59
CA ASN A 55 -8.49 -7.84 -11.56
C ASN A 55 -7.70 -8.08 -10.26
N ASP A 56 -6.57 -7.40 -10.11
CA ASP A 56 -5.74 -7.57 -8.94
C ASP A 56 -6.32 -6.81 -7.74
N PRO A 57 -6.63 -7.51 -6.63
CA PRO A 57 -7.27 -6.90 -5.47
C PRO A 57 -6.39 -5.85 -4.80
N GLY A 58 -5.06 -5.94 -4.91
CA GLY A 58 -4.12 -4.97 -4.35
C GLY A 58 -4.15 -3.64 -5.11
N LEU A 59 -4.17 -3.68 -6.46
CA LEU A 59 -4.34 -2.46 -7.26
C LEU A 59 -5.71 -1.83 -7.03
N ILE A 60 -6.77 -2.64 -6.99
CA ILE A 60 -8.13 -2.15 -6.72
C ILE A 60 -8.17 -1.45 -5.36
N ALA A 61 -7.60 -2.06 -4.31
CA ALA A 61 -7.52 -1.47 -2.98
C ALA A 61 -6.72 -0.15 -2.98
N ALA A 62 -5.61 -0.09 -3.73
CA ALA A 62 -4.81 1.12 -3.85
C ALA A 62 -5.60 2.27 -4.51
N LEU A 63 -6.35 1.97 -5.57
CA LEU A 63 -7.20 2.96 -6.24
C LEU A 63 -8.35 3.41 -5.32
N GLN A 64 -9.00 2.49 -4.62
CA GLN A 64 -10.03 2.83 -3.62
C GLN A 64 -9.50 3.76 -2.53
N GLU A 65 -8.29 3.50 -2.02
CA GLU A 65 -7.62 4.41 -1.07
C GLU A 65 -7.36 5.78 -1.71
N ALA A 66 -6.87 5.82 -2.94
CA ALA A 66 -6.55 7.06 -3.66
C ALA A 66 -7.77 7.95 -3.88
N TYR A 67 -8.93 7.35 -4.14
CA TYR A 67 -10.21 8.05 -4.33
C TYR A 67 -10.98 8.29 -3.02
N GLY A 68 -10.47 7.83 -1.88
CA GLY A 68 -11.16 7.94 -0.60
C GLY A 68 -12.37 7.01 -0.46
N GLU A 69 -12.50 6.02 -1.34
CA GLU A 69 -13.56 4.99 -1.29
C GLU A 69 -13.28 3.95 -0.20
N ARG A 70 -12.04 3.91 0.30
CA ARG A 70 -11.58 3.05 1.37
C ARG A 70 -10.64 3.84 2.28
N SER A 71 -10.69 3.57 3.58
CA SER A 71 -9.74 4.13 4.54
C SER A 71 -8.31 3.68 4.21
N SER A 72 -7.37 4.62 4.25
CA SER A 72 -5.96 4.30 4.04
C SER A 72 -5.45 3.40 5.18
N SER A 73 -4.86 2.27 4.81
CA SER A 73 -4.21 1.33 5.72
C SER A 73 -2.68 1.54 5.72
N VAL A 74 -2.24 2.80 5.87
CA VAL A 74 -0.80 3.10 5.97
C VAL A 74 -0.31 2.69 7.35
N THR A 75 0.08 1.42 7.48
CA THR A 75 0.64 0.88 8.72
C THR A 75 2.04 0.33 8.44
N LEU A 76 3.03 0.92 9.09
CA LEU A 76 4.39 0.39 9.05
C LEU A 76 4.50 -0.90 9.87
N PRO A 77 5.40 -1.81 9.49
CA PRO A 77 5.64 -3.02 10.26
C PRO A 77 6.06 -2.72 11.69
N LYS A 78 5.66 -3.59 12.63
CA LYS A 78 6.17 -3.54 14.00
C LYS A 78 7.66 -3.89 14.01
N VAL A 79 8.45 -3.06 14.65
CA VAL A 79 9.90 -3.24 14.75
C VAL A 79 10.30 -3.70 16.15
N PRO A 80 11.38 -4.53 16.28
CA PRO A 80 11.91 -4.93 17.57
C PRO A 80 12.43 -3.73 18.38
N ALA A 81 12.38 -3.84 19.70
CA ALA A 81 13.03 -2.88 20.58
C ALA A 81 14.55 -3.09 20.54
N ILE A 82 15.31 -2.00 20.72
CA ILE A 82 16.73 -2.06 20.99
C ILE A 82 16.87 -2.30 22.50
N SER A 83 17.56 -3.37 22.89
CA SER A 83 17.67 -3.80 24.28
C SER A 83 18.88 -3.22 25.01
N GLY A 84 19.94 -2.92 24.26
CA GLY A 84 21.24 -2.53 24.81
C GLY A 84 22.02 -3.68 25.44
N LEU A 85 21.52 -4.92 25.32
CA LEU A 85 22.12 -6.09 25.96
C LEU A 85 22.98 -6.95 25.03
N ASP A 86 22.68 -6.93 23.73
CA ASP A 86 23.40 -7.70 22.70
C ASP A 86 23.59 -6.87 21.44
N LEU A 87 24.84 -6.55 21.14
CA LEU A 87 25.20 -5.69 20.00
C LEU A 87 24.72 -6.24 18.65
N ALA A 88 24.72 -7.57 18.48
CA ALA A 88 24.28 -8.18 17.20
C ALA A 88 22.78 -8.05 17.03
N SER A 89 21.99 -8.41 18.04
CA SER A 89 20.53 -8.26 18.03
C SER A 89 20.10 -6.81 17.92
N ASP A 90 20.78 -5.90 18.63
CA ASP A 90 20.48 -4.48 18.59
C ASP A 90 20.81 -3.84 17.24
N ARG A 91 21.85 -4.32 16.55
CA ARG A 91 22.16 -3.92 15.17
C ARG A 91 21.03 -4.32 14.23
N ILE A 92 20.54 -5.56 14.31
CA ILE A 92 19.43 -6.06 13.51
C ILE A 92 18.15 -5.25 13.82
N ALA A 93 17.86 -5.01 15.11
CA ALA A 93 16.72 -4.20 15.52
C ALA A 93 16.81 -2.77 14.98
N TYR A 94 18.00 -2.18 14.96
CA TYR A 94 18.26 -0.87 14.40
C TYR A 94 18.04 -0.86 12.88
N VAL A 95 18.57 -1.86 12.15
CA VAL A 95 18.35 -2.01 10.71
C VAL A 95 16.85 -2.10 10.39
N LYS A 96 16.11 -2.93 11.12
CA LYS A 96 14.66 -3.07 10.97
C LYS A 96 13.93 -1.76 11.27
N ARG A 97 14.28 -1.07 12.35
CA ARG A 97 13.68 0.22 12.72
C ARG A 97 13.90 1.30 11.66
N THR A 98 15.08 1.33 11.07
CA THR A 98 15.46 2.30 10.04
C THR A 98 14.87 1.94 8.70
N GLY A 99 15.03 0.68 8.26
CA GLY A 99 14.63 0.21 6.93
C GLY A 99 13.13 -0.13 6.78
N TRP A 100 12.42 -0.37 7.88
CA TRP A 100 10.97 -0.54 7.90
C TRP A 100 10.23 0.69 8.44
N GLY A 101 10.97 1.73 8.78
CA GLY A 101 10.45 2.99 9.28
C GLY A 101 10.01 3.94 8.17
N THR A 102 9.68 5.17 8.57
CA THR A 102 9.33 6.24 7.63
C THR A 102 10.55 6.75 6.89
N VAL A 103 10.32 7.37 5.71
CA VAL A 103 11.34 8.13 4.98
C VAL A 103 12.00 9.18 5.90
N GLY A 104 11.21 9.87 6.73
CA GLY A 104 11.73 10.89 7.65
C GLY A 104 12.69 10.30 8.69
N ASN A 105 12.34 9.13 9.28
CA ASN A 105 13.24 8.42 10.20
C ASN A 105 14.55 8.02 9.52
N TYR A 106 14.49 7.39 8.35
CA TYR A 106 15.69 7.02 7.60
C TYR A 106 16.55 8.24 7.26
N THR A 107 15.96 9.33 6.81
CA THR A 107 16.69 10.56 6.48
C THR A 107 17.44 11.13 7.68
N ALA A 108 16.83 11.13 8.86
CA ALA A 108 17.47 11.57 10.09
C ALA A 108 18.65 10.65 10.47
N GLN A 109 18.49 9.32 10.37
CA GLN A 109 19.56 8.36 10.65
C GLN A 109 20.71 8.48 9.63
N TYR A 110 20.37 8.69 8.35
CA TYR A 110 21.39 8.90 7.32
C TYR A 110 22.18 10.20 7.54
N ALA A 111 21.54 11.29 7.94
CA ALA A 111 22.21 12.55 8.24
C ALA A 111 23.19 12.38 9.43
N ALA A 112 22.79 11.64 10.47
CA ALA A 112 23.66 11.29 11.58
C ALA A 112 24.86 10.44 11.13
N TYR A 113 24.65 9.45 10.26
CA TYR A 113 25.71 8.64 9.66
C TYR A 113 26.65 9.50 8.80
N ALA A 114 26.15 10.44 8.02
CA ALA A 114 26.95 11.28 7.14
C ALA A 114 27.92 12.21 7.93
N THR A 115 27.59 12.53 9.18
CA THR A 115 28.49 13.28 10.09
C THR A 115 29.47 12.39 10.86
N SER A 116 29.15 11.09 11.03
CA SER A 116 30.01 10.10 11.69
C SER A 116 29.71 8.71 11.16
N SER A 117 30.53 8.22 10.24
CA SER A 117 30.34 6.95 9.52
C SER A 117 30.27 5.69 10.40
N THR A 118 30.49 5.81 11.69
CA THR A 118 30.44 4.69 12.64
C THR A 118 29.18 4.64 13.49
N LEU A 119 28.33 5.64 13.43
CA LEU A 119 27.12 5.71 14.25
C LEU A 119 25.89 5.11 13.55
N PRO A 120 24.99 4.48 14.32
CA PRO A 120 25.18 3.98 15.68
C PRO A 120 25.84 2.59 15.71
N TYR A 121 25.87 1.88 14.56
CA TYR A 121 26.47 0.55 14.42
C TYR A 121 27.42 0.52 13.23
N PRO A 122 28.71 0.14 13.43
CA PRO A 122 29.65 0.04 12.33
C PRO A 122 29.31 -1.10 11.37
N GLY A 123 29.71 -0.95 10.09
CA GLY A 123 29.54 -1.99 9.07
C GLY A 123 28.17 -2.02 8.39
N LEU A 124 27.30 -1.03 8.67
CA LEU A 124 26.05 -0.90 7.93
C LEU A 124 26.29 -0.28 6.54
N ASP A 125 25.63 -0.86 5.52
CA ASP A 125 25.66 -0.33 4.17
C ASP A 125 24.59 0.77 4.01
N TRP A 126 25.07 2.01 3.84
CA TRP A 126 24.26 3.20 3.61
C TRP A 126 24.27 3.66 2.16
N THR A 127 24.78 2.84 1.24
CA THR A 127 24.79 3.16 -0.20
C THR A 127 23.37 3.42 -0.71
N ARG A 128 23.23 4.46 -1.52
CA ARG A 128 21.97 4.89 -2.12
C ARG A 128 22.12 4.97 -3.64
N ASP A 129 21.47 4.09 -4.36
CA ASP A 129 21.45 4.07 -5.83
C ASP A 129 20.04 4.40 -6.38
N GLY A 130 19.09 4.62 -5.49
CA GLY A 130 17.74 5.05 -5.82
C GLY A 130 16.88 3.92 -6.38
N CYS A 131 15.81 4.29 -7.09
CA CYS A 131 14.89 3.31 -7.62
C CYS A 131 15.45 2.61 -8.85
N SER A 132 15.72 1.32 -8.77
CA SER A 132 15.93 0.43 -9.90
C SER A 132 14.56 0.01 -10.45
N ALA A 133 13.91 0.90 -11.20
CA ALA A 133 12.67 0.51 -11.89
C ALA A 133 13.01 -0.28 -13.14
N PRO A 134 12.27 -1.37 -13.45
CA PRO A 134 12.37 -2.00 -14.76
C PRO A 134 12.12 -0.96 -15.87
N ASP A 135 12.94 -1.00 -16.91
CA ASP A 135 12.76 -0.12 -18.07
C ASP A 135 11.35 -0.30 -18.64
N GLY A 136 10.67 0.81 -18.92
CA GLY A 136 9.29 0.82 -19.42
C GLY A 136 8.18 0.90 -18.37
N LEU A 137 8.44 0.57 -17.10
CA LEU A 137 7.53 0.83 -15.98
C LEU A 137 7.86 2.13 -15.24
N GLY A 138 8.80 2.91 -15.77
CA GLY A 138 9.25 4.18 -15.18
C GLY A 138 8.24 5.32 -15.30
N LEU A 139 7.03 5.07 -15.00
CA LEU A 139 5.78 5.83 -14.88
C LEU A 139 5.91 7.30 -14.44
N GLY A 140 7.09 7.92 -14.60
CA GLY A 140 7.35 9.28 -14.17
C GLY A 140 7.56 9.47 -12.66
N TYR A 141 7.41 8.40 -11.86
CA TYR A 141 7.47 8.46 -10.38
C TYR A 141 8.80 8.07 -9.77
N ARG A 142 9.83 7.79 -10.56
CA ARG A 142 11.15 7.36 -10.08
C ARG A 142 11.74 8.35 -9.07
N GLU A 143 11.70 9.63 -9.38
CA GLU A 143 12.21 10.68 -8.50
C GLU A 143 11.32 10.89 -7.28
N ASP A 144 10.01 10.83 -7.46
CA ASP A 144 9.06 10.90 -6.34
C ASP A 144 9.30 9.79 -5.32
N PHE A 145 9.56 8.56 -5.80
CA PHE A 145 9.76 7.38 -4.94
C PHE A 145 11.21 7.19 -4.51
N ARG A 146 12.19 7.94 -5.04
CA ARG A 146 13.60 7.84 -4.63
C ARG A 146 13.80 7.81 -3.11
N PRO A 147 13.12 8.64 -2.29
CA PRO A 147 13.27 8.55 -0.85
C PRO A 147 12.82 7.19 -0.26
N ALA A 148 11.72 6.63 -0.76
CA ALA A 148 11.24 5.31 -0.32
C ALA A 148 12.17 4.19 -0.80
N CYS A 149 12.72 4.29 -2.01
CA CYS A 149 13.71 3.33 -2.54
C CYS A 149 14.98 3.31 -1.68
N ASN A 150 15.48 4.47 -1.26
CA ASN A 150 16.66 4.52 -0.38
C ASN A 150 16.43 3.80 0.97
N VAL A 151 15.22 3.90 1.53
CA VAL A 151 14.85 3.17 2.76
C VAL A 151 14.85 1.67 2.50
N HIS A 152 14.26 1.24 1.39
CA HIS A 152 14.16 -0.16 0.98
C HIS A 152 15.55 -0.77 0.71
N ASP A 153 16.40 -0.07 -0.03
CA ASP A 153 17.78 -0.49 -0.31
C ASP A 153 18.58 -0.68 0.98
N PHE A 154 18.45 0.24 1.93
CA PHE A 154 19.10 0.09 3.22
C PHE A 154 18.64 -1.18 3.96
N ALA A 155 17.33 -1.46 3.98
CA ALA A 155 16.81 -2.69 4.57
C ALA A 155 17.36 -3.92 3.86
N TYR A 156 17.29 -3.98 2.55
CA TYR A 156 17.73 -5.10 1.73
C TYR A 156 19.21 -5.40 1.91
N ARG A 157 20.10 -4.42 1.74
CA ARG A 157 21.56 -4.58 1.84
C ARG A 157 21.98 -5.09 3.21
N ASN A 158 21.41 -4.52 4.27
CA ASN A 158 21.81 -4.87 5.63
C ASN A 158 21.15 -6.17 6.11
N LEU A 159 19.86 -6.40 5.86
CA LEU A 159 19.21 -7.66 6.25
C LEU A 159 19.75 -8.86 5.46
N LYS A 160 20.14 -8.68 4.20
CA LYS A 160 20.86 -9.69 3.42
C LYS A 160 22.11 -10.22 4.14
N VAL A 161 22.81 -9.34 4.82
CA VAL A 161 24.06 -9.66 5.54
C VAL A 161 23.81 -10.19 6.95
N TYR A 162 22.90 -9.54 7.69
CA TYR A 162 22.76 -9.79 9.13
C TYR A 162 21.63 -10.75 9.50
N GLU A 163 20.56 -10.81 8.72
CA GLU A 163 19.42 -11.70 9.00
C GLU A 163 18.59 -11.97 7.71
N ARG A 164 19.17 -12.71 6.79
CA ARG A 164 18.54 -13.02 5.52
C ARG A 164 17.40 -14.02 5.68
N THR A 165 16.15 -13.57 5.58
CA THR A 165 14.95 -14.42 5.59
C THR A 165 13.88 -13.87 4.63
N ASP A 166 13.05 -14.76 4.06
CA ASP A 166 11.93 -14.35 3.20
C ASP A 166 10.94 -13.47 3.96
N ALA A 167 10.77 -13.68 5.26
CA ALA A 167 9.92 -12.85 6.10
C ALA A 167 10.45 -11.39 6.19
N ASN A 168 11.76 -11.22 6.37
CA ASN A 168 12.39 -9.90 6.40
C ASN A 168 12.29 -9.22 5.01
N ARG A 169 12.48 -9.97 3.93
CA ARG A 169 12.27 -9.47 2.57
C ARG A 169 10.85 -8.97 2.38
N ALA A 170 9.85 -9.82 2.64
CA ALA A 170 8.45 -9.47 2.49
C ALA A 170 8.04 -8.25 3.36
N THR A 171 8.61 -8.14 4.56
CA THR A 171 8.38 -6.99 5.45
C THR A 171 9.00 -5.72 4.89
N SER A 172 10.21 -5.81 4.32
CA SER A 172 10.88 -4.67 3.66
C SER A 172 10.07 -4.18 2.45
N ASP A 173 9.55 -5.10 1.62
CA ASP A 173 8.70 -4.76 0.48
C ASP A 173 7.40 -4.07 0.92
N SER A 174 6.78 -4.55 2.00
CA SER A 174 5.57 -3.95 2.57
C SER A 174 5.83 -2.54 3.14
N ALA A 175 6.97 -2.33 3.81
CA ALA A 175 7.39 -1.02 4.30
C ALA A 175 7.67 -0.06 3.14
N PHE A 176 8.30 -0.53 2.07
CA PHE A 176 8.53 0.21 0.84
C PHE A 176 7.21 0.71 0.23
N TYR A 177 6.26 -0.20 0.04
CA TYR A 177 4.93 0.15 -0.46
C TYR A 177 4.22 1.19 0.41
N THR A 178 4.28 1.03 1.74
CA THR A 178 3.72 1.97 2.70
C THR A 178 4.34 3.36 2.58
N ASN A 179 5.66 3.45 2.43
CA ASN A 179 6.37 4.71 2.24
C ASN A 179 6.00 5.39 0.90
N MET A 180 5.86 4.62 -0.19
CA MET A 180 5.40 5.16 -1.47
C MET A 180 3.96 5.69 -1.39
N LYS A 181 3.04 4.95 -0.74
CA LYS A 181 1.67 5.44 -0.52
C LYS A 181 1.66 6.72 0.32
N SER A 182 2.52 6.83 1.32
CA SER A 182 2.65 8.06 2.12
C SER A 182 3.09 9.25 1.27
N ILE A 183 4.01 9.05 0.32
CA ILE A 183 4.40 10.07 -0.66
C ILE A 183 3.21 10.43 -1.55
N CYS A 184 2.49 9.44 -2.08
CA CYS A 184 1.33 9.67 -2.93
C CYS A 184 0.20 10.42 -2.21
N ALA A 185 0.01 10.17 -0.91
CA ALA A 185 -1.01 10.85 -0.10
C ALA A 185 -0.80 12.38 -0.03
N THR A 186 0.43 12.87 -0.22
CA THR A 186 0.73 14.31 -0.27
C THR A 186 0.43 14.95 -1.62
N LYS A 187 0.18 14.16 -2.67
CA LYS A 187 -0.15 14.67 -4.01
C LYS A 187 -1.56 15.26 -4.04
N SER A 188 -1.79 16.14 -5.00
CA SER A 188 -3.14 16.64 -5.27
C SER A 188 -4.11 15.50 -5.55
N TRP A 189 -5.40 15.76 -5.31
CA TRP A 189 -6.44 14.74 -5.55
C TRP A 189 -6.40 14.17 -6.99
N TYR A 190 -6.03 14.99 -7.97
CA TYR A 190 -5.92 14.62 -9.39
C TYR A 190 -4.71 13.72 -9.67
N ALA A 191 -3.54 14.00 -9.07
CA ALA A 191 -2.32 13.23 -9.30
C ALA A 191 -2.23 11.97 -8.41
N ARG A 192 -3.01 11.91 -7.35
CA ARG A 192 -2.97 10.83 -6.35
C ARG A 192 -3.28 9.44 -6.93
N PRO A 193 -4.33 9.23 -7.73
CA PRO A 193 -4.67 7.90 -8.24
C PRO A 193 -3.57 7.28 -9.11
N ALA A 194 -2.97 8.04 -10.02
CA ALA A 194 -1.86 7.58 -10.85
C ALA A 194 -0.61 7.25 -9.99
N CYS A 195 -0.33 8.05 -8.95
CA CYS A 195 0.76 7.78 -8.02
C CYS A 195 0.52 6.47 -7.23
N TYR A 196 -0.70 6.21 -6.74
CA TYR A 196 -1.02 4.97 -6.04
C TYR A 196 -0.93 3.74 -6.96
N ALA A 197 -1.38 3.86 -8.21
CA ALA A 197 -1.22 2.81 -9.20
C ALA A 197 0.26 2.51 -9.48
N ALA A 198 1.07 3.55 -9.65
CA ALA A 198 2.52 3.43 -9.80
C ALA A 198 3.17 2.77 -8.57
N ALA A 199 2.82 3.20 -7.35
CA ALA A 199 3.33 2.61 -6.12
C ALA A 199 3.03 1.11 -6.03
N TYR A 200 1.85 0.69 -6.47
CA TYR A 200 1.48 -0.72 -6.54
C TYR A 200 2.36 -1.48 -7.54
N ALA A 201 2.57 -0.95 -8.74
CA ALA A 201 3.41 -1.58 -9.75
C ALA A 201 4.88 -1.73 -9.31
N TYR A 202 5.44 -0.72 -8.62
CA TYR A 202 6.78 -0.82 -8.01
C TYR A 202 6.84 -1.90 -6.93
N TYR A 203 5.82 -1.97 -6.07
CA TYR A 203 5.73 -3.01 -5.04
C TYR A 203 5.70 -4.42 -5.63
N GLU A 204 4.87 -4.67 -6.65
CA GLU A 204 4.83 -5.96 -7.33
C GLU A 204 6.16 -6.26 -8.05
N GLY A 205 6.81 -5.25 -8.61
CA GLY A 205 8.12 -5.37 -9.22
C GLY A 205 9.18 -5.92 -8.26
N VAL A 206 9.26 -5.40 -7.02
CA VAL A 206 10.22 -5.90 -6.01
C VAL A 206 9.80 -7.26 -5.44
N ARG A 207 8.49 -7.53 -5.33
CA ARG A 207 7.96 -8.83 -4.90
C ARG A 207 8.39 -9.95 -5.87
N ILE A 208 8.29 -9.71 -7.18
CA ILE A 208 8.60 -10.69 -8.21
C ILE A 208 10.11 -10.76 -8.47
N GLY A 209 10.77 -9.61 -8.66
CA GLY A 209 12.17 -9.51 -9.09
C GLY A 209 13.20 -9.36 -7.98
N GLY A 210 12.82 -8.95 -6.77
CA GLY A 210 13.74 -8.59 -5.70
C GLY A 210 14.48 -9.75 -5.04
N GLY A 211 14.08 -11.01 -5.29
CA GLY A 211 14.67 -12.18 -4.63
C GLY A 211 16.17 -12.37 -4.88
N SER A 212 16.68 -11.97 -6.04
CA SER A 212 18.10 -12.03 -6.36
C SER A 212 18.93 -10.90 -5.71
N SER A 213 18.27 -9.79 -5.38
CA SER A 213 18.90 -8.62 -4.75
C SER A 213 18.94 -8.70 -3.22
N PHE A 214 18.04 -9.50 -2.62
CA PHE A 214 17.97 -9.80 -1.19
C PHE A 214 18.73 -11.10 -0.83
#